data_c381b21bb22c3e6e675242605f97a0b8
#
_entry.id   c381b21bb22c3e6e675242605f97a0b8
#
_cell.length_a   1.000
_cell.length_b   1.000
_cell.length_c   1.000
_cell.angle_alpha   90.00
_cell.angle_beta   90.00
_cell.angle_gamma   90.00
#
_symmetry.space_group_name_H-M   'P 1'
#
loop_
_entity.id
_entity.type
_entity.pdbx_description
1 polymer ?
#
loop_
_entity_poly.entity_id
_entity_poly.type
_entity_poly.pdbx_seq_one_letter_code
_entity_poly.pdbx_strand_id
1 'polypeptide(L)'
;MGALDGILVADFSRVLAGPLATMTLGDLGADVVKVERPGPGDDTRTWGPPYAPTGESTYFLSVNRNKRGLTLDLASPAGRDAALDLARRADVLVENFAPGTMERFGLGYEQIGNPALVYASVTGFGRGQPAPGYDFLIQAVGGLMSITGDPGGPPTKAGVALVDVLAGQQLTAGILAALYVRERTGRGQRVEVNLLSSLLAGLVNQASAVLNAGASPSRMGNRHPSIAPYETFDASDGAFAVAVGNDGQFARLSAALGLDLADDPRFATNAARVAHRLELAGALGAVFAAESVAHWVAALTAAGVPCGPVNSVAEAIALAERLGLAPVVELDGRRSIASPITMSETPMSYRAAPPTH
;
A
#
# COMPACT_ATOMS: atom_id res chain seq x y z
N MET A 1 -21.57 -13.90 -8.83
CA MET A 1 -21.57 -12.61 -9.55
C MET A 1 -20.67 -11.67 -8.77
N GLY A 2 -19.66 -11.08 -9.41
CA GLY A 2 -18.77 -10.11 -8.75
C GLY A 2 -19.43 -8.73 -8.66
N ALA A 3 -18.93 -7.88 -7.75
CA ALA A 3 -19.49 -6.54 -7.56
C ALA A 3 -19.36 -5.64 -8.81
N LEU A 4 -18.37 -5.93 -9.67
CA LEU A 4 -18.11 -5.18 -10.91
C LEU A 4 -18.30 -6.03 -12.18
N ASP A 5 -19.10 -7.10 -12.11
CA ASP A 5 -19.45 -7.88 -13.31
C ASP A 5 -20.07 -6.99 -14.38
N GLY A 6 -19.58 -7.11 -15.62
CA GLY A 6 -20.00 -6.30 -16.74
C GLY A 6 -19.25 -4.98 -16.92
N ILE A 7 -18.37 -4.59 -16.00
CA ILE A 7 -17.51 -3.42 -16.12
C ILE A 7 -16.25 -3.78 -16.91
N LEU A 8 -15.99 -3.07 -18.01
CA LEU A 8 -14.78 -3.18 -18.83
C LEU A 8 -13.76 -2.12 -18.44
N VAL A 9 -12.55 -2.56 -18.08
CA VAL A 9 -11.44 -1.68 -17.71
C VAL A 9 -10.34 -1.75 -18.79
N ALA A 10 -10.04 -0.63 -19.42
CA ALA A 10 -8.88 -0.46 -20.30
C ALA A 10 -7.68 0.01 -19.46
N ASP A 11 -6.74 -0.89 -19.18
CA ASP A 11 -5.57 -0.63 -18.35
C ASP A 11 -4.36 -0.30 -19.22
N PHE A 12 -4.05 0.98 -19.38
CA PHE A 12 -2.84 1.48 -20.04
C PHE A 12 -1.72 1.75 -19.04
N SER A 13 -1.94 1.51 -17.76
CA SER A 13 -0.98 1.82 -16.72
C SER A 13 0.17 0.83 -16.64
N ARG A 14 1.28 1.25 -16.05
CA ARG A 14 2.51 0.48 -15.89
C ARG A 14 3.01 0.56 -14.45
N VAL A 15 3.94 -0.27 -14.11
CA VAL A 15 4.67 -0.36 -12.84
C VAL A 15 3.78 -0.85 -11.70
N LEU A 16 3.27 0.01 -10.80
CA LEU A 16 2.59 -0.46 -9.61
C LEU A 16 1.25 0.24 -9.32
N ALA A 17 1.20 1.54 -9.16
CA ALA A 17 0.00 2.25 -8.65
C ALA A 17 -1.26 1.98 -9.49
N GLY A 18 -1.19 2.23 -10.80
CA GLY A 18 -2.29 1.92 -11.73
C GLY A 18 -2.58 0.42 -11.82
N PRO A 19 -1.57 -0.43 -12.07
CA PRO A 19 -1.77 -1.89 -12.10
C PRO A 19 -2.37 -2.49 -10.84
N LEU A 20 -2.02 -1.99 -9.64
CA LEU A 20 -2.64 -2.42 -8.39
C LEU A 20 -4.14 -2.05 -8.34
N ALA A 21 -4.47 -0.83 -8.76
CA ALA A 21 -5.88 -0.41 -8.82
C ALA A 21 -6.68 -1.29 -9.79
N THR A 22 -6.18 -1.51 -11.01
CA THR A 22 -6.87 -2.33 -12.01
C THR A 22 -6.94 -3.80 -11.65
N MET A 23 -5.91 -4.36 -10.96
CA MET A 23 -5.98 -5.70 -10.39
C MET A 23 -7.09 -5.79 -9.33
N THR A 24 -7.21 -4.79 -8.46
CA THR A 24 -8.28 -4.76 -7.45
C THR A 24 -9.67 -4.70 -8.10
N LEU A 25 -9.84 -3.93 -9.18
CA LEU A 25 -11.09 -3.93 -9.95
C LEU A 25 -11.37 -5.32 -10.58
N GLY A 26 -10.32 -5.99 -11.08
CA GLY A 26 -10.40 -7.37 -11.57
C GLY A 26 -10.82 -8.37 -10.50
N ASP A 27 -10.27 -8.26 -9.30
CA ASP A 27 -10.65 -9.08 -8.14
C ASP A 27 -12.12 -8.84 -7.73
N LEU A 28 -12.62 -7.62 -7.93
CA LEU A 28 -14.02 -7.26 -7.72
C LEU A 28 -14.97 -7.73 -8.84
N GLY A 29 -14.45 -8.32 -9.92
CA GLY A 29 -15.24 -8.90 -11.01
C GLY A 29 -15.11 -8.20 -12.36
N ALA A 30 -14.47 -7.04 -12.46
CA ALA A 30 -14.32 -6.33 -13.74
C ALA A 30 -13.50 -7.14 -14.76
N ASP A 31 -13.81 -6.95 -16.05
CA ASP A 31 -13.02 -7.44 -17.18
C ASP A 31 -11.90 -6.44 -17.47
N VAL A 32 -10.65 -6.78 -17.14
CA VAL A 32 -9.51 -5.89 -17.26
C VAL A 32 -8.66 -6.27 -18.47
N VAL A 33 -8.49 -5.34 -19.41
CA VAL A 33 -7.61 -5.46 -20.58
C VAL A 33 -6.35 -4.61 -20.34
N LYS A 34 -5.23 -5.27 -20.07
CA LYS A 34 -3.93 -4.60 -19.92
C LYS A 34 -3.30 -4.39 -21.29
N VAL A 35 -3.15 -3.12 -21.66
CA VAL A 35 -2.51 -2.71 -22.92
C VAL A 35 -1.02 -2.51 -22.68
N GLU A 36 -0.21 -3.23 -23.44
CA GLU A 36 1.25 -3.18 -23.37
C GLU A 36 1.86 -2.86 -24.73
N ARG A 37 3.04 -2.22 -24.72
CA ARG A 37 3.82 -2.01 -25.95
C ARG A 37 4.40 -3.31 -26.47
N PRO A 38 4.64 -3.48 -27.79
CA PRO A 38 5.36 -4.61 -28.33
C PRO A 38 6.78 -4.74 -27.77
N GLY A 39 7.29 -5.95 -27.74
CA GLY A 39 8.64 -6.27 -27.28
C GLY A 39 8.76 -6.32 -25.76
N PRO A 40 9.19 -5.27 -25.05
CA PRO A 40 9.44 -5.36 -23.61
C PRO A 40 8.18 -5.37 -22.74
N GLY A 41 7.02 -4.92 -23.24
CA GLY A 41 5.80 -4.80 -22.47
C GLY A 41 5.88 -3.75 -21.34
N ASP A 42 5.32 -4.09 -20.19
CA ASP A 42 5.47 -3.34 -18.94
C ASP A 42 6.91 -3.46 -18.43
N ASP A 43 7.49 -2.35 -17.99
CA ASP A 43 8.90 -2.32 -17.53
C ASP A 43 9.15 -3.31 -16.38
N THR A 44 8.15 -3.59 -15.54
CA THR A 44 8.25 -4.54 -14.44
C THR A 44 8.44 -6.00 -14.87
N ARG A 45 8.19 -6.35 -16.14
CA ARG A 45 8.45 -7.70 -16.64
C ARG A 45 9.93 -8.07 -16.59
N THR A 46 10.82 -7.07 -16.63
CA THR A 46 12.28 -7.25 -16.58
C THR A 46 12.87 -6.95 -15.20
N TRP A 47 12.08 -6.51 -14.25
CA TRP A 47 12.57 -6.16 -12.92
C TRP A 47 12.81 -7.42 -12.07
N GLY A 48 14.05 -7.78 -11.98
CA GLY A 48 14.54 -8.93 -11.21
C GLY A 48 16.07 -8.97 -11.16
N PRO A 49 16.70 -9.86 -10.36
CA PRO A 49 16.07 -10.88 -9.53
C PRO A 49 15.25 -10.28 -8.35
N PRO A 50 14.28 -11.03 -7.78
CA PRO A 50 14.01 -12.44 -8.04
C PRO A 50 13.03 -12.66 -9.21
N TYR A 51 13.18 -13.82 -9.87
CA TYR A 51 12.24 -14.33 -10.86
C TYR A 51 11.51 -15.55 -10.32
N ALA A 52 10.27 -15.77 -10.74
CA ALA A 52 9.54 -16.99 -10.43
C ALA A 52 10.18 -18.21 -11.16
N PRO A 53 9.92 -19.45 -10.73
CA PRO A 53 10.40 -20.64 -11.45
C PRO A 53 9.94 -20.70 -12.92
N THR A 54 8.85 -20.03 -13.24
CA THR A 54 8.32 -19.85 -14.60
C THR A 54 9.09 -18.82 -15.45
N GLY A 55 10.11 -18.15 -14.87
CA GLY A 55 10.95 -17.15 -15.53
C GLY A 55 10.40 -15.71 -15.49
N GLU A 56 9.21 -15.49 -14.93
CA GLU A 56 8.56 -14.18 -14.87
C GLU A 56 9.05 -13.36 -13.67
N SER A 57 9.09 -12.04 -13.83
CA SER A 57 9.37 -11.11 -12.73
C SER A 57 8.32 -11.23 -11.62
N THR A 58 8.77 -11.47 -10.38
CA THR A 58 7.87 -11.50 -9.22
C THR A 58 7.19 -10.15 -8.98
N TYR A 59 7.81 -9.04 -9.43
CA TYR A 59 7.20 -7.71 -9.36
C TYR A 59 5.98 -7.62 -10.28
N PHE A 60 6.12 -8.05 -11.55
CA PHE A 60 5.00 -8.09 -12.49
C PHE A 60 3.86 -8.99 -11.99
N LEU A 61 4.20 -10.16 -11.45
CA LEU A 61 3.22 -11.12 -10.92
C LEU A 61 2.41 -10.54 -9.76
N SER A 62 2.98 -9.63 -8.97
CA SER A 62 2.35 -9.13 -7.74
C SER A 62 1.10 -8.28 -7.96
N VAL A 63 0.93 -7.65 -9.16
CA VAL A 63 -0.13 -6.64 -9.42
C VAL A 63 -0.87 -6.83 -10.76
N ASN A 64 -0.78 -8.01 -11.38
CA ASN A 64 -1.36 -8.19 -12.72
C ASN A 64 -2.28 -9.42 -12.89
N ARG A 65 -2.68 -10.11 -11.80
CA ARG A 65 -3.71 -11.16 -11.91
C ARG A 65 -5.05 -10.58 -12.37
N ASN A 66 -5.92 -11.44 -12.89
CA ASN A 66 -7.25 -11.08 -13.40
C ASN A 66 -7.24 -10.10 -14.57
N LYS A 67 -6.13 -10.03 -15.33
CA LYS A 67 -6.02 -9.19 -16.52
C LYS A 67 -5.82 -10.02 -17.77
N ARG A 68 -6.45 -9.60 -18.89
CA ARG A 68 -6.13 -10.08 -20.22
C ARG A 68 -5.10 -9.17 -20.87
N GLY A 69 -4.05 -9.72 -21.46
CA GLY A 69 -3.03 -8.97 -22.19
C GLY A 69 -3.50 -8.54 -23.57
N LEU A 70 -3.15 -7.33 -24.00
CA LEU A 70 -3.31 -6.83 -25.36
C LEU A 70 -2.07 -6.02 -25.73
N THR A 71 -1.36 -6.48 -26.76
CA THR A 71 -0.14 -5.79 -27.24
C THR A 71 -0.51 -4.81 -28.36
N LEU A 72 -0.27 -3.51 -28.13
CA LEU A 72 -0.52 -2.43 -29.10
C LEU A 72 0.67 -1.49 -29.22
N ASP A 73 1.06 -1.22 -30.47
CA ASP A 73 2.01 -0.14 -30.77
C ASP A 73 1.28 1.20 -30.93
N LEU A 74 1.23 1.98 -29.84
CA LEU A 74 0.59 3.31 -29.85
C LEU A 74 1.33 4.34 -30.72
N ALA A 75 2.53 4.05 -31.24
CA ALA A 75 3.19 4.88 -32.22
C ALA A 75 2.62 4.67 -33.63
N SER A 76 2.05 3.49 -33.90
CA SER A 76 1.43 3.17 -35.21
C SER A 76 -0.02 3.69 -35.29
N PRO A 77 -0.52 4.05 -36.48
CA PRO A 77 -1.94 4.42 -36.67
C PRO A 77 -2.89 3.27 -36.26
N ALA A 78 -2.61 2.04 -36.70
CA ALA A 78 -3.45 0.88 -36.40
C ALA A 78 -3.50 0.57 -34.89
N GLY A 79 -2.39 0.72 -34.17
CA GLY A 79 -2.36 0.55 -32.73
C GLY A 79 -3.14 1.61 -31.98
N ARG A 80 -3.08 2.88 -32.45
CA ARG A 80 -3.91 3.96 -31.88
C ARG A 80 -5.40 3.76 -32.15
N ASP A 81 -5.77 3.33 -33.36
CA ASP A 81 -7.17 3.08 -33.70
C ASP A 81 -7.76 1.94 -32.84
N ALA A 82 -7.00 0.86 -32.65
CA ALA A 82 -7.39 -0.25 -31.77
C ALA A 82 -7.49 0.18 -30.29
N ALA A 83 -6.56 1.01 -29.82
CA ALA A 83 -6.59 1.56 -28.48
C ALA A 83 -7.80 2.50 -28.26
N LEU A 84 -8.12 3.33 -29.25
CA LEU A 84 -9.28 4.23 -29.22
C LEU A 84 -10.60 3.45 -29.24
N ASP A 85 -10.70 2.37 -30.04
CA ASP A 85 -11.85 1.48 -30.03
C ASP A 85 -12.07 0.83 -28.66
N LEU A 86 -11.00 0.31 -28.04
CA LEU A 86 -11.06 -0.21 -26.67
C LEU A 86 -11.51 0.87 -25.67
N ALA A 87 -10.90 2.06 -25.71
CA ALA A 87 -11.21 3.16 -24.81
C ALA A 87 -12.68 3.65 -24.93
N ARG A 88 -13.23 3.66 -26.16
CA ARG A 88 -14.62 4.03 -26.40
C ARG A 88 -15.62 3.04 -25.82
N ARG A 89 -15.27 1.76 -25.79
CA ARG A 89 -16.12 0.69 -25.22
C ARG A 89 -15.92 0.50 -23.72
N ALA A 90 -14.81 1.00 -23.18
CA ALA A 90 -14.49 0.84 -21.77
C ALA A 90 -15.41 1.68 -20.87
N ASP A 91 -15.69 1.13 -19.71
CA ASP A 91 -16.34 1.83 -18.59
C ASP A 91 -15.33 2.65 -17.79
N VAL A 92 -14.11 2.10 -17.66
CA VAL A 92 -12.99 2.72 -16.96
C VAL A 92 -11.75 2.66 -17.84
N LEU A 93 -11.01 3.76 -17.94
CA LEU A 93 -9.66 3.78 -18.50
C LEU A 93 -8.69 4.20 -17.39
N VAL A 94 -7.61 3.47 -17.25
CA VAL A 94 -6.54 3.78 -16.27
C VAL A 94 -5.22 3.99 -16.98
N GLU A 95 -4.53 5.10 -16.69
CA GLU A 95 -3.20 5.40 -17.25
C GLU A 95 -2.29 6.06 -16.21
N ASN A 96 -0.96 5.99 -16.44
CA ASN A 96 0.03 6.68 -15.62
C ASN A 96 1.23 7.16 -16.46
N PHE A 97 0.96 7.62 -17.67
CA PHE A 97 1.98 8.21 -18.54
C PHE A 97 2.37 9.62 -18.08
N ALA A 98 3.48 10.10 -18.62
CA ALA A 98 3.82 11.51 -18.46
C ALA A 98 2.70 12.41 -19.03
N PRO A 99 2.41 13.55 -18.37
CA PRO A 99 1.35 14.45 -18.80
C PRO A 99 1.42 14.80 -20.29
N GLY A 100 0.27 14.79 -20.97
CA GLY A 100 0.15 15.06 -22.41
C GLY A 100 0.50 13.88 -23.33
N THR A 101 0.91 12.73 -22.78
CA THR A 101 1.24 11.55 -23.62
C THR A 101 0.00 10.92 -24.21
N MET A 102 -1.05 10.73 -23.42
CA MET A 102 -2.31 10.16 -23.90
C MET A 102 -2.97 11.09 -24.93
N GLU A 103 -2.91 12.40 -24.72
CA GLU A 103 -3.41 13.39 -25.67
C GLU A 103 -2.66 13.33 -27.02
N ARG A 104 -1.32 13.12 -27.02
CA ARG A 104 -0.54 12.93 -28.26
C ARG A 104 -0.92 11.66 -29.03
N PHE A 105 -1.40 10.63 -28.34
CA PHE A 105 -1.92 9.41 -28.95
C PHE A 105 -3.39 9.52 -29.41
N GLY A 106 -4.08 10.63 -29.12
CA GLY A 106 -5.49 10.79 -29.39
C GLY A 106 -6.38 10.05 -28.38
N LEU A 107 -5.82 9.69 -27.23
CA LEU A 107 -6.46 8.92 -26.15
C LEU A 107 -6.72 9.79 -24.89
N GLY A 108 -6.64 11.12 -25.01
CA GLY A 108 -7.03 12.03 -23.93
C GLY A 108 -8.54 11.97 -23.67
N TYR A 109 -8.95 12.31 -22.46
CA TYR A 109 -10.36 12.18 -22.02
C TYR A 109 -11.36 12.78 -23.00
N GLU A 110 -11.14 14.02 -23.45
CA GLU A 110 -12.05 14.68 -24.39
C GLU A 110 -12.01 14.07 -25.82
N GLN A 111 -10.86 13.48 -26.19
CA GLN A 111 -10.65 12.91 -27.53
C GLN A 111 -11.32 11.55 -27.71
N ILE A 112 -11.49 10.79 -26.65
CA ILE A 112 -12.13 9.47 -26.67
C ILE A 112 -13.62 9.61 -27.06
N GLY A 113 -14.29 10.65 -26.59
CA GLY A 113 -15.67 10.96 -26.95
C GLY A 113 -16.70 10.02 -26.31
N ASN A 114 -16.39 9.38 -25.18
CA ASN A 114 -17.32 8.56 -24.39
C ASN A 114 -17.75 9.35 -23.12
N PRO A 115 -18.97 9.91 -23.09
CA PRO A 115 -19.42 10.71 -21.95
C PRO A 115 -19.67 9.89 -20.68
N ALA A 116 -19.73 8.57 -20.77
CA ALA A 116 -19.90 7.67 -19.63
C ALA A 116 -18.58 7.12 -19.09
N LEU A 117 -17.45 7.45 -19.74
CA LEU A 117 -16.13 6.95 -19.35
C LEU A 117 -15.68 7.53 -18.01
N VAL A 118 -15.25 6.65 -17.09
CA VAL A 118 -14.43 7.02 -15.94
C VAL A 118 -12.96 6.98 -16.37
N TYR A 119 -12.36 8.16 -16.54
CA TYR A 119 -10.95 8.30 -16.96
C TYR A 119 -10.07 8.54 -15.74
N ALA A 120 -9.27 7.57 -15.37
CA ALA A 120 -8.47 7.57 -14.16
C ALA A 120 -6.97 7.71 -14.47
N SER A 121 -6.30 8.69 -13.88
CA SER A 121 -4.87 8.94 -14.11
C SER A 121 -4.08 9.03 -12.82
N VAL A 122 -2.83 8.54 -12.86
CA VAL A 122 -1.84 8.69 -11.79
C VAL A 122 -0.65 9.49 -12.31
N THR A 123 -0.29 10.55 -11.58
CA THR A 123 0.88 11.38 -11.88
C THR A 123 1.80 11.50 -10.66
N GLY A 124 3.03 11.97 -10.84
CA GLY A 124 3.95 12.20 -9.71
C GLY A 124 3.53 13.39 -8.84
N PHE A 125 3.28 14.54 -9.47
CA PHE A 125 3.10 15.83 -8.80
C PHE A 125 1.80 16.56 -9.16
N GLY A 126 0.87 15.89 -9.83
CA GLY A 126 -0.37 16.48 -10.30
C GLY A 126 -0.32 16.86 -11.77
N ARG A 127 -1.51 17.14 -12.32
CA ARG A 127 -1.69 17.50 -13.72
C ARG A 127 -0.94 18.79 -14.08
N GLY A 128 -0.27 18.74 -15.22
CA GLY A 128 0.49 19.89 -15.70
C GLY A 128 1.91 20.02 -15.12
N GLN A 129 2.29 19.15 -14.18
CA GLN A 129 3.66 19.10 -13.67
C GLN A 129 4.46 18.05 -14.44
N PRO A 130 5.51 18.45 -15.18
CA PRO A 130 6.26 17.54 -16.06
C PRO A 130 7.24 16.64 -15.32
N ALA A 131 7.50 16.90 -14.03
CA ALA A 131 8.46 16.13 -13.25
C ALA A 131 8.04 14.66 -13.15
N PRO A 132 8.96 13.71 -13.42
CA PRO A 132 8.68 12.29 -13.28
C PRO A 132 8.42 11.94 -11.82
N GLY A 133 7.39 11.14 -11.57
CA GLY A 133 7.04 10.62 -10.25
C GLY A 133 7.39 9.15 -10.12
N TYR A 134 8.44 8.84 -9.36
CA TYR A 134 8.73 7.50 -8.90
C TYR A 134 8.55 7.45 -7.38
N ASP A 135 8.03 6.34 -6.87
CA ASP A 135 7.79 6.12 -5.44
C ASP A 135 8.96 6.57 -4.56
N PHE A 136 10.18 6.11 -4.86
CA PHE A 136 11.38 6.45 -4.10
C PHE A 136 11.65 7.96 -4.06
N LEU A 137 11.51 8.64 -5.19
CA LEU A 137 11.67 10.09 -5.25
C LEU A 137 10.62 10.79 -4.38
N ILE A 138 9.37 10.35 -4.46
CA ILE A 138 8.29 10.95 -3.67
C ILE A 138 8.45 10.67 -2.17
N GLN A 139 8.93 9.49 -1.77
CA GLN A 139 9.28 9.24 -0.37
C GLN A 139 10.31 10.23 0.15
N ALA A 140 11.29 10.59 -0.69
CA ALA A 140 12.33 11.56 -0.33
C ALA A 140 11.78 13.00 -0.24
N VAL A 141 11.16 13.50 -1.32
CA VAL A 141 10.69 14.90 -1.39
C VAL A 141 9.40 15.14 -0.61
N GLY A 142 8.59 14.13 -0.39
CA GLY A 142 7.31 14.19 0.32
C GLY A 142 7.40 14.03 1.83
N GLY A 143 8.62 13.95 2.39
CA GLY A 143 8.84 14.00 3.84
C GLY A 143 8.87 12.65 4.57
N LEU A 144 8.46 11.53 3.96
CA LEU A 144 8.44 10.23 4.64
C LEU A 144 9.84 9.81 5.13
N MET A 145 10.87 10.01 4.30
CA MET A 145 12.23 9.65 4.68
C MET A 145 12.82 10.52 5.79
N SER A 146 12.27 11.72 6.00
CA SER A 146 12.70 12.60 7.10
C SER A 146 12.30 12.08 8.48
N ILE A 147 11.28 11.22 8.55
CA ILE A 147 10.71 10.65 9.78
C ILE A 147 10.96 9.13 9.91
N THR A 148 11.54 8.50 8.89
CA THR A 148 11.79 7.04 8.85
C THR A 148 13.27 6.73 9.02
N GLY A 149 13.61 5.83 9.94
CA GLY A 149 14.96 5.40 10.27
C GLY A 149 15.36 5.72 11.71
N ASP A 150 16.57 5.33 12.07
CA ASP A 150 17.12 5.52 13.43
C ASP A 150 17.39 6.99 13.74
N PRO A 151 17.26 7.42 15.02
CA PRO A 151 17.70 8.72 15.47
C PRO A 151 19.18 8.95 15.13
N GLY A 152 19.48 10.05 14.42
CA GLY A 152 20.83 10.34 13.97
C GLY A 152 21.35 9.50 12.79
N GLY A 153 20.59 8.49 12.35
CA GLY A 153 20.89 7.70 11.16
C GLY A 153 20.55 8.42 9.84
N PRO A 154 20.83 7.81 8.68
CA PRO A 154 20.43 8.37 7.38
C PRO A 154 18.91 8.36 7.19
N PRO A 155 18.35 9.26 6.35
CA PRO A 155 16.98 9.15 5.90
C PRO A 155 16.73 7.81 5.20
N THR A 156 15.69 7.06 5.62
CA THR A 156 15.45 5.70 5.18
C THR A 156 14.09 5.59 4.50
N LYS A 157 14.03 4.93 3.34
CA LYS A 157 12.76 4.66 2.65
C LYS A 157 12.02 3.47 3.30
N ALA A 158 10.71 3.39 3.11
CA ALA A 158 9.97 2.16 3.40
C ALA A 158 10.49 1.00 2.52
N GLY A 159 10.40 -0.23 3.02
CA GLY A 159 10.88 -1.43 2.33
C GLY A 159 10.11 -1.80 1.06
N VAL A 160 8.93 -1.21 0.86
CA VAL A 160 8.06 -1.36 -0.32
C VAL A 160 7.83 -0.02 -0.98
N ALA A 161 7.30 -0.01 -2.22
CA ALA A 161 6.84 1.19 -2.91
C ALA A 161 5.52 1.69 -2.28
N LEU A 162 5.60 2.20 -1.05
CA LEU A 162 4.46 2.53 -0.20
C LEU A 162 3.58 3.63 -0.81
N VAL A 163 4.19 4.61 -1.46
CA VAL A 163 3.46 5.72 -2.09
C VAL A 163 2.63 5.23 -3.27
N ASP A 164 3.18 4.33 -4.09
CA ASP A 164 2.45 3.69 -5.18
C ASP A 164 1.27 2.85 -4.65
N VAL A 165 1.46 2.14 -3.54
CA VAL A 165 0.38 1.37 -2.90
C VAL A 165 -0.73 2.31 -2.42
N LEU A 166 -0.40 3.40 -1.73
CA LEU A 166 -1.38 4.40 -1.28
C LEU A 166 -2.13 5.02 -2.46
N ALA A 167 -1.41 5.42 -3.52
CA ALA A 167 -2.00 6.01 -4.71
C ALA A 167 -2.92 5.02 -5.44
N GLY A 168 -2.51 3.75 -5.57
CA GLY A 168 -3.34 2.71 -6.18
C GLY A 168 -4.65 2.46 -5.42
N GLN A 169 -4.59 2.43 -4.09
CA GLN A 169 -5.78 2.30 -3.26
C GLN A 169 -6.70 3.52 -3.36
N GLN A 170 -6.16 4.73 -3.35
CA GLN A 170 -6.92 5.97 -3.51
C GLN A 170 -7.54 6.07 -4.92
N LEU A 171 -6.80 5.64 -5.95
CA LEU A 171 -7.30 5.56 -7.31
C LEU A 171 -8.48 4.60 -7.41
N THR A 172 -8.38 3.42 -6.80
CA THR A 172 -9.48 2.44 -6.72
C THR A 172 -10.71 3.06 -6.07
N ALA A 173 -10.56 3.72 -4.92
CA ALA A 173 -11.67 4.39 -4.25
C ALA A 173 -12.30 5.49 -5.13
N GLY A 174 -11.48 6.29 -5.82
CA GLY A 174 -11.94 7.33 -6.74
C GLY A 174 -12.71 6.75 -7.94
N ILE A 175 -12.22 5.65 -8.52
CA ILE A 175 -12.90 4.95 -9.61
C ILE A 175 -14.26 4.41 -9.15
N LEU A 176 -14.31 3.73 -8.01
CA LEU A 176 -15.57 3.19 -7.47
C LEU A 176 -16.60 4.30 -7.18
N ALA A 177 -16.14 5.43 -6.60
CA ALA A 177 -17.01 6.59 -6.40
C ALA A 177 -17.52 7.18 -7.72
N ALA A 178 -16.68 7.26 -8.75
CA ALA A 178 -17.06 7.75 -10.07
C ALA A 178 -18.04 6.81 -10.76
N LEU A 179 -17.88 5.48 -10.65
CA LEU A 179 -18.80 4.49 -11.14
C LEU A 179 -20.16 4.60 -10.43
N TYR A 180 -20.17 4.79 -9.12
CA TYR A 180 -21.41 5.00 -8.35
C TYR A 180 -22.17 6.26 -8.80
N VAL A 181 -21.47 7.37 -9.08
CA VAL A 181 -22.10 8.59 -9.63
C VAL A 181 -22.63 8.32 -11.04
N ARG A 182 -21.86 7.60 -11.86
CA ARG A 182 -22.26 7.24 -13.23
C ARG A 182 -23.56 6.43 -13.27
N GLU A 183 -23.74 5.46 -12.38
CA GLU A 183 -24.99 4.68 -12.29
C GLU A 183 -26.23 5.58 -12.07
N ARG A 184 -26.04 6.71 -11.39
CA ARG A 184 -27.14 7.64 -11.08
C ARG A 184 -27.35 8.72 -12.12
N THR A 185 -26.32 9.06 -12.89
CA THR A 185 -26.32 10.23 -13.78
C THR A 185 -26.16 9.88 -15.26
N GLY A 186 -25.74 8.64 -15.57
CA GLY A 186 -25.34 8.23 -16.91
C GLY A 186 -23.99 8.84 -17.37
N ARG A 187 -23.30 9.61 -16.53
CA ARG A 187 -22.08 10.35 -16.92
C ARG A 187 -20.89 9.89 -16.12
N GLY A 188 -19.81 9.57 -16.83
CA GLY A 188 -18.48 9.37 -16.26
C GLY A 188 -17.80 10.70 -15.91
N GLN A 189 -16.56 10.61 -15.44
CA GLN A 189 -15.74 11.76 -15.06
C GLN A 189 -14.26 11.42 -15.05
N ARG A 190 -13.41 12.45 -14.92
CA ARG A 190 -11.99 12.26 -14.61
C ARG A 190 -11.79 11.97 -13.13
N VAL A 191 -10.87 11.05 -12.85
CA VAL A 191 -10.35 10.74 -11.52
C VAL A 191 -8.83 10.92 -11.58
N GLU A 192 -8.29 11.87 -10.85
CA GLU A 192 -6.86 12.17 -10.85
C GLU A 192 -6.28 11.95 -9.46
N VAL A 193 -5.23 11.16 -9.37
CA VAL A 193 -4.44 10.92 -8.15
C VAL A 193 -3.00 11.28 -8.46
N ASN A 194 -2.31 11.91 -7.51
CA ASN A 194 -0.87 12.12 -7.64
C ASN A 194 -0.12 11.57 -6.43
N LEU A 195 1.08 11.09 -6.68
CA LEU A 195 1.87 10.40 -5.66
C LEU A 195 2.19 11.30 -4.47
N LEU A 196 2.53 12.57 -4.71
CA LEU A 196 2.87 13.50 -3.63
C LEU A 196 1.69 13.74 -2.68
N SER A 197 0.51 14.04 -3.22
CA SER A 197 -0.70 14.23 -2.40
C SER A 197 -1.11 12.95 -1.69
N SER A 198 -0.94 11.80 -2.35
CA SER A 198 -1.19 10.49 -1.75
C SER A 198 -0.31 10.23 -0.54
N LEU A 199 0.98 10.57 -0.65
CA LEU A 199 1.90 10.47 0.48
C LEU A 199 1.53 11.44 1.60
N LEU A 200 1.28 12.71 1.29
CA LEU A 200 0.90 13.72 2.30
C LEU A 200 -0.36 13.30 3.08
N ALA A 201 -1.36 12.74 2.39
CA ALA A 201 -2.52 12.16 3.04
C ALA A 201 -2.15 10.95 3.95
N GLY A 202 -1.17 10.15 3.54
CA GLY A 202 -0.67 9.01 4.32
C GLY A 202 0.16 9.40 5.55
N LEU A 203 0.70 10.63 5.63
CA LEU A 203 1.44 11.10 6.81
C LEU A 203 0.57 11.38 8.03
N VAL A 204 -0.73 11.42 7.89
CA VAL A 204 -1.78 11.46 8.93
C VAL A 204 -1.39 12.32 10.16
N ASN A 205 -1.06 11.68 11.31
CA ASN A 205 -0.73 12.35 12.56
C ASN A 205 0.53 13.22 12.47
N GLN A 206 1.53 12.83 11.68
CA GLN A 206 2.76 13.61 11.49
C GLN A 206 2.49 14.91 10.72
N ALA A 207 1.71 14.83 9.63
CA ALA A 207 1.27 16.02 8.90
C ALA A 207 0.39 16.91 9.78
N SER A 208 -0.53 16.32 10.55
CA SER A 208 -1.38 17.06 11.49
C SER A 208 -0.56 17.77 12.57
N ALA A 209 0.48 17.15 13.11
CA ALA A 209 1.35 17.77 14.10
C ALA A 209 2.09 19.00 13.53
N VAL A 210 2.57 18.92 12.28
CA VAL A 210 3.17 20.07 11.60
C VAL A 210 2.16 21.20 11.42
N LEU A 211 0.97 20.91 10.88
CA LEU A 211 -0.04 21.90 10.51
C LEU A 211 -0.69 22.57 11.71
N ASN A 212 -0.95 21.82 12.81
CA ASN A 212 -1.74 22.31 13.92
C ASN A 212 -0.91 22.68 15.15
N ALA A 213 0.31 22.16 15.29
CA ALA A 213 1.16 22.42 16.44
C ALA A 213 2.54 23.01 16.08
N GLY A 214 2.84 23.24 14.78
CA GLY A 214 4.15 23.71 14.35
C GLY A 214 5.27 22.74 14.70
N ALA A 215 4.97 21.44 14.87
CA ALA A 215 5.96 20.43 15.22
C ALA A 215 6.98 20.23 14.10
N SER A 216 8.17 19.75 14.47
CA SER A 216 9.23 19.36 13.54
C SER A 216 9.51 17.86 13.71
N PRO A 217 8.72 16.96 13.07
CA PRO A 217 8.91 15.54 13.17
C PRO A 217 10.33 15.11 12.74
N SER A 218 10.87 14.11 13.40
CA SER A 218 12.19 13.57 13.12
C SER A 218 12.18 12.04 13.20
N ARG A 219 13.29 11.43 12.79
CA ARG A 219 13.47 9.97 12.90
C ARG A 219 13.56 9.55 14.35
N MET A 220 12.75 8.56 14.72
CA MET A 220 12.64 8.05 16.09
C MET A 220 12.90 6.54 16.19
N GLY A 221 13.43 5.91 15.13
CA GLY A 221 13.46 4.45 15.03
C GLY A 221 12.04 3.88 15.01
N ASN A 222 11.81 2.90 15.86
CA ASN A 222 10.49 2.27 15.99
C ASN A 222 9.57 2.94 17.02
N ARG A 223 9.96 4.08 17.61
CA ARG A 223 9.20 4.75 18.67
C ARG A 223 8.04 5.57 18.12
N HIS A 224 6.89 5.47 18.76
CA HIS A 224 5.74 6.32 18.45
C HIS A 224 5.95 7.76 19.00
N PRO A 225 5.64 8.83 18.25
CA PRO A 225 5.90 10.20 18.69
C PRO A 225 5.11 10.62 19.94
N SER A 226 3.90 10.09 20.14
CA SER A 226 2.93 10.58 21.14
C SER A 226 2.46 9.52 22.13
N ILE A 227 2.99 8.29 22.06
CA ILE A 227 2.61 7.17 22.95
C ILE A 227 3.87 6.46 23.42
N ALA A 228 3.90 6.06 24.70
CA ALA A 228 5.01 5.30 25.28
C ALA A 228 4.53 4.34 26.41
N PRO A 229 5.07 3.07 26.43
CA PRO A 229 5.92 2.44 25.43
C PRO A 229 5.11 2.01 24.20
N TYR A 230 5.60 2.33 23.02
CA TYR A 230 5.07 1.87 21.74
C TYR A 230 6.27 1.79 20.77
N GLU A 231 6.98 0.68 20.84
CA GLU A 231 8.26 0.48 20.16
C GLU A 231 8.70 -0.99 20.17
N THR A 232 9.84 -1.30 19.59
CA THR A 232 10.45 -2.62 19.68
C THR A 232 11.44 -2.68 20.84
N PHE A 233 11.54 -3.85 21.45
CA PHE A 233 12.52 -4.19 22.47
C PHE A 233 13.26 -5.46 22.09
N ASP A 234 14.51 -5.60 22.58
CA ASP A 234 15.30 -6.80 22.42
C ASP A 234 15.04 -7.76 23.59
N ALA A 235 14.65 -8.97 23.24
CA ALA A 235 14.62 -10.15 24.12
C ALA A 235 15.94 -10.92 23.98
N SER A 236 16.11 -12.02 24.72
CA SER A 236 17.35 -12.80 24.69
C SER A 236 17.67 -13.44 23.33
N ASP A 237 16.67 -13.62 22.47
CA ASP A 237 16.76 -14.35 21.19
C ASP A 237 16.26 -13.53 19.97
N GLY A 238 15.87 -12.28 20.14
CA GLY A 238 15.42 -11.44 19.04
C GLY A 238 14.63 -10.22 19.47
N ALA A 239 14.14 -9.46 18.49
CA ALA A 239 13.33 -8.27 18.72
C ALA A 239 11.83 -8.59 18.68
N PHE A 240 11.06 -7.88 19.52
CA PHE A 240 9.60 -7.93 19.51
C PHE A 240 9.00 -6.54 19.76
N ALA A 241 7.77 -6.34 19.30
CA ALA A 241 7.05 -5.08 19.44
C ALA A 241 6.15 -5.11 20.69
N VAL A 242 6.11 -3.98 21.40
CA VAL A 242 5.15 -3.73 22.49
C VAL A 242 4.39 -2.44 22.19
N ALA A 243 3.05 -2.50 22.28
CA ALA A 243 2.17 -1.39 21.94
C ALA A 243 1.19 -1.09 23.09
N VAL A 244 1.55 -0.15 23.96
CA VAL A 244 0.73 0.28 25.11
C VAL A 244 -0.02 1.56 24.76
N GLY A 245 -1.30 1.45 24.45
CA GLY A 245 -2.12 2.56 23.98
C GLY A 245 -2.77 3.42 25.08
N ASN A 246 -2.78 2.97 26.34
CA ASN A 246 -3.41 3.70 27.46
C ASN A 246 -2.81 3.31 28.82
N ASP A 247 -3.15 4.10 29.86
CA ASP A 247 -2.59 3.93 31.21
C ASP A 247 -2.99 2.60 31.86
N GLY A 248 -4.18 2.07 31.57
CA GLY A 248 -4.62 0.76 32.06
C GLY A 248 -3.81 -0.39 31.46
N GLN A 249 -3.43 -0.31 30.18
CA GLN A 249 -2.51 -1.28 29.57
C GLN A 249 -1.10 -1.15 30.16
N PHE A 250 -0.65 0.07 30.49
CA PHE A 250 0.63 0.29 31.12
C PHE A 250 0.69 -0.32 32.54
N ALA A 251 -0.36 -0.17 33.33
CA ALA A 251 -0.45 -0.80 34.64
C ALA A 251 -0.36 -2.34 34.55
N ARG A 252 -1.05 -2.94 33.56
CA ARG A 252 -0.94 -4.39 33.33
C ARG A 252 0.46 -4.82 32.86
N LEU A 253 1.10 -4.03 32.00
CA LEU A 253 2.48 -4.26 31.61
C LEU A 253 3.42 -4.24 32.85
N SER A 254 3.33 -3.18 33.65
CA SER A 254 4.13 -3.03 34.88
C SER A 254 3.98 -4.24 35.81
N ALA A 255 2.71 -4.64 36.08
CA ALA A 255 2.42 -5.80 36.92
C ALA A 255 2.95 -7.13 36.31
N ALA A 256 2.78 -7.33 35.00
CA ALA A 256 3.26 -8.56 34.31
C ALA A 256 4.78 -8.70 34.36
N LEU A 257 5.51 -7.57 34.46
CA LEU A 257 6.97 -7.53 34.58
C LEU A 257 7.45 -7.56 36.04
N GLY A 258 6.54 -7.54 37.01
CA GLY A 258 6.88 -7.44 38.43
C GLY A 258 7.56 -6.11 38.81
N LEU A 259 7.16 -5.03 38.14
CA LEU A 259 7.70 -3.68 38.33
C LEU A 259 6.62 -2.73 38.89
N ASP A 260 7.04 -1.76 39.69
CA ASP A 260 6.17 -0.72 40.25
C ASP A 260 6.19 0.58 39.41
N LEU A 261 6.28 0.44 38.07
CA LEU A 261 6.39 1.59 37.17
C LEU A 261 5.09 2.38 37.04
N ALA A 262 3.95 1.75 37.24
CA ALA A 262 2.65 2.43 37.14
C ALA A 262 2.43 3.46 38.25
N ASP A 263 3.04 3.27 39.41
CA ASP A 263 2.96 4.16 40.55
C ASP A 263 4.07 5.24 40.56
N ASP A 264 5.03 5.13 39.67
CA ASP A 264 6.08 6.15 39.50
C ASP A 264 5.52 7.39 38.79
N PRO A 265 5.60 8.59 39.39
CA PRO A 265 5.09 9.82 38.76
C PRO A 265 5.65 10.10 37.36
N ARG A 266 6.86 9.61 37.04
CA ARG A 266 7.47 9.74 35.72
C ARG A 266 6.75 8.91 34.66
N PHE A 267 5.99 7.89 35.06
CA PHE A 267 5.38 6.93 34.13
C PHE A 267 3.86 6.75 34.33
N ALA A 268 3.25 7.38 35.35
CA ALA A 268 1.86 7.19 35.70
C ALA A 268 0.87 7.59 34.59
N THR A 269 1.21 8.56 33.75
CA THR A 269 0.39 9.00 32.62
C THR A 269 1.12 8.88 31.31
N ASN A 270 0.41 8.75 30.17
CA ASN A 270 1.03 8.71 28.86
C ASN A 270 1.91 9.94 28.60
N ALA A 271 1.47 11.14 28.97
CA ALA A 271 2.28 12.36 28.79
C ALA A 271 3.59 12.31 29.57
N ALA A 272 3.56 11.81 30.81
CA ALA A 272 4.75 11.62 31.63
C ALA A 272 5.69 10.56 31.01
N ARG A 273 5.16 9.42 30.55
CA ARG A 273 5.94 8.39 29.85
C ARG A 273 6.58 8.90 28.57
N VAL A 274 5.88 9.70 27.79
CA VAL A 274 6.43 10.33 26.58
C VAL A 274 7.58 11.29 26.93
N ALA A 275 7.46 12.06 28.01
CA ALA A 275 8.53 12.95 28.47
C ALA A 275 9.76 12.17 28.96
N HIS A 276 9.57 11.02 29.60
CA HIS A 276 10.61 10.17 30.20
C HIS A 276 10.85 8.87 29.42
N ARG A 277 10.57 8.87 28.07
CA ARG A 277 10.56 7.66 27.26
C ARG A 277 11.85 6.88 27.24
N LEU A 278 13.02 7.56 27.30
CA LEU A 278 14.31 6.88 27.28
C LEU A 278 14.59 6.16 28.60
N GLU A 279 14.21 6.76 29.72
CA GLU A 279 14.31 6.12 31.04
C GLU A 279 13.39 4.90 31.11
N LEU A 280 12.13 5.04 30.64
CA LEU A 280 11.18 3.93 30.56
C LEU A 280 11.69 2.80 29.66
N ALA A 281 12.17 3.13 28.47
CA ALA A 281 12.71 2.12 27.54
C ALA A 281 13.91 1.38 28.15
N GLY A 282 14.79 2.07 28.88
CA GLY A 282 15.91 1.46 29.59
C GLY A 282 15.44 0.48 30.69
N ALA A 283 14.46 0.89 31.50
CA ALA A 283 13.90 0.04 32.56
C ALA A 283 13.23 -1.22 32.01
N LEU A 284 12.42 -1.07 30.95
CA LEU A 284 11.75 -2.20 30.29
C LEU A 284 12.75 -3.12 29.57
N GLY A 285 13.70 -2.55 28.82
CA GLY A 285 14.69 -3.30 28.07
C GLY A 285 15.57 -4.19 28.97
N ALA A 286 15.92 -3.71 30.17
CA ALA A 286 16.69 -4.51 31.14
C ALA A 286 15.94 -5.79 31.57
N VAL A 287 14.61 -5.73 31.68
CA VAL A 287 13.79 -6.91 32.02
C VAL A 287 13.59 -7.80 30.78
N PHE A 288 13.28 -7.21 29.63
CA PHE A 288 13.01 -7.97 28.43
C PHE A 288 14.21 -8.78 27.93
N ALA A 289 15.43 -8.33 28.18
CA ALA A 289 16.65 -9.05 27.80
C ALA A 289 16.83 -10.40 28.53
N ALA A 290 16.08 -10.66 29.62
CA ALA A 290 16.25 -11.87 30.43
C ALA A 290 15.62 -13.13 29.83
N GLU A 291 14.56 -13.00 29.05
CA GLU A 291 13.79 -14.13 28.54
C GLU A 291 13.60 -14.03 27.01
N SER A 292 13.08 -15.09 26.38
CA SER A 292 12.88 -15.17 24.93
C SER A 292 11.67 -14.37 24.46
N VAL A 293 11.63 -14.05 23.16
CA VAL A 293 10.48 -13.43 22.49
C VAL A 293 9.21 -14.25 22.76
N ALA A 294 9.29 -15.58 22.65
CA ALA A 294 8.14 -16.45 22.86
C ALA A 294 7.60 -16.35 24.29
N HIS A 295 8.48 -16.29 25.30
CA HIS A 295 8.11 -16.07 26.70
C HIS A 295 7.35 -14.75 26.88
N TRP A 296 7.94 -13.65 26.41
CA TRP A 296 7.32 -12.32 26.58
C TRP A 296 5.99 -12.17 25.83
N VAL A 297 5.91 -12.67 24.61
CA VAL A 297 4.66 -12.64 23.84
C VAL A 297 3.55 -13.42 24.57
N ALA A 298 3.85 -14.59 25.13
CA ALA A 298 2.87 -15.36 25.90
C ALA A 298 2.44 -14.63 27.19
N ALA A 299 3.40 -14.15 27.99
CA ALA A 299 3.15 -13.47 29.26
C ALA A 299 2.35 -12.17 29.07
N LEU A 300 2.75 -11.31 28.11
CA LEU A 300 2.12 -10.04 27.86
C LEU A 300 0.73 -10.19 27.21
N THR A 301 0.57 -11.17 26.32
CA THR A 301 -0.75 -11.50 25.75
C THR A 301 -1.73 -11.94 26.84
N ALA A 302 -1.29 -12.82 27.76
CA ALA A 302 -2.11 -13.24 28.89
C ALA A 302 -2.49 -12.06 29.81
N ALA A 303 -1.64 -11.06 29.94
CA ALA A 303 -1.91 -9.82 30.68
C ALA A 303 -2.78 -8.81 29.88
N GLY A 304 -3.14 -9.10 28.63
CA GLY A 304 -3.90 -8.19 27.78
C GLY A 304 -3.10 -6.96 27.33
N VAL A 305 -1.79 -7.12 27.16
CA VAL A 305 -0.88 -6.11 26.60
C VAL A 305 -0.56 -6.47 25.14
N PRO A 306 -0.89 -5.61 24.17
CA PRO A 306 -0.58 -5.87 22.76
C PRO A 306 0.93 -5.97 22.54
N CYS A 307 1.37 -7.11 22.00
CA CYS A 307 2.77 -7.39 21.67
C CYS A 307 2.86 -8.46 20.57
N GLY A 308 4.02 -8.60 19.96
CA GLY A 308 4.26 -9.63 18.96
C GLY A 308 5.70 -9.64 18.45
N PRO A 309 6.16 -10.75 17.88
CA PRO A 309 7.50 -10.86 17.29
C PRO A 309 7.63 -9.95 16.06
N VAL A 310 8.85 -9.55 15.75
CA VAL A 310 9.16 -8.93 14.44
C VAL A 310 9.35 -10.06 13.43
N ASN A 311 8.30 -10.39 12.71
CA ASN A 311 8.30 -11.47 11.73
C ASN A 311 8.97 -11.07 10.41
N SER A 312 9.62 -12.03 9.75
CA SER A 312 9.89 -11.95 8.33
C SER A 312 8.60 -12.01 7.51
N VAL A 313 8.66 -11.65 6.23
CA VAL A 313 7.48 -11.73 5.32
C VAL A 313 6.94 -13.17 5.23
N ALA A 314 7.82 -14.18 5.20
CA ALA A 314 7.41 -15.59 5.17
C ALA A 314 6.68 -16.00 6.45
N GLU A 315 7.17 -15.61 7.62
CA GLU A 315 6.53 -15.87 8.91
C GLU A 315 5.20 -15.14 9.06
N ALA A 316 5.09 -13.92 8.51
CA ALA A 316 3.83 -13.17 8.49
C ALA A 316 2.76 -13.86 7.63
N ILE A 317 3.14 -14.40 6.46
CA ILE A 317 2.24 -15.21 5.61
C ILE A 317 1.79 -16.46 6.37
N ALA A 318 2.73 -17.19 6.97
CA ALA A 318 2.40 -18.39 7.76
C ALA A 318 1.52 -18.07 8.98
N LEU A 319 1.71 -16.91 9.62
CA LEU A 319 0.82 -16.44 10.68
C LEU A 319 -0.61 -16.21 10.16
N ALA A 320 -0.75 -15.53 9.02
CA ALA A 320 -2.06 -15.29 8.42
C ALA A 320 -2.77 -16.60 8.04
N GLU A 321 -2.04 -17.60 7.54
CA GLU A 321 -2.57 -18.96 7.28
C GLU A 321 -3.06 -19.64 8.56
N ARG A 322 -2.28 -19.59 9.63
CA ARG A 322 -2.68 -20.15 10.94
C ARG A 322 -3.93 -19.46 11.53
N LEU A 323 -4.10 -18.18 11.24
CA LEU A 323 -5.29 -17.41 11.65
C LEU A 323 -6.51 -17.65 10.74
N GLY A 324 -6.39 -18.48 9.68
CA GLY A 324 -7.48 -18.77 8.76
C GLY A 324 -7.81 -17.65 7.79
N LEU A 325 -6.89 -16.70 7.57
CA LEU A 325 -7.13 -15.54 6.70
C LEU A 325 -6.96 -15.83 5.20
N ALA A 326 -6.53 -17.05 4.83
CA ALA A 326 -6.30 -17.47 3.44
C ALA A 326 -5.52 -16.42 2.60
N PRO A 327 -4.29 -16.04 3.03
CA PRO A 327 -3.58 -14.87 2.48
C PRO A 327 -3.04 -15.09 1.05
N VAL A 328 -3.07 -16.31 0.53
CA VAL A 328 -2.44 -16.68 -0.75
C VAL A 328 -3.47 -17.22 -1.72
N VAL A 329 -3.42 -16.73 -2.95
CA VAL A 329 -4.11 -17.32 -4.10
C VAL A 329 -3.10 -17.91 -5.07
N GLU A 330 -3.48 -19.01 -5.72
CA GLU A 330 -2.68 -19.65 -6.75
C GLU A 330 -3.49 -19.78 -8.05
N LEU A 331 -2.92 -19.32 -9.14
CA LEU A 331 -3.52 -19.32 -10.48
C LEU A 331 -2.46 -19.77 -11.48
N ASP A 332 -2.69 -20.90 -12.14
CA ASP A 332 -1.77 -21.50 -13.13
C ASP A 332 -0.32 -21.60 -12.62
N GLY A 333 -0.14 -22.07 -11.37
CA GLY A 333 1.15 -22.21 -10.71
C GLY A 333 1.83 -20.89 -10.28
N ARG A 334 1.13 -19.77 -10.40
CA ARG A 334 1.59 -18.44 -9.95
C ARG A 334 0.88 -18.06 -8.65
N ARG A 335 1.66 -17.75 -7.61
CA ARG A 335 1.15 -17.40 -6.28
C ARG A 335 1.20 -15.89 -6.07
N SER A 336 0.17 -15.34 -5.46
CA SER A 336 0.11 -13.93 -5.07
C SER A 336 -0.67 -13.74 -3.77
N ILE A 337 -0.51 -12.58 -3.14
CA ILE A 337 -1.29 -12.25 -1.93
C ILE A 337 -2.73 -11.98 -2.34
N ALA A 338 -3.67 -12.61 -1.64
CA ALA A 338 -5.11 -12.40 -1.82
C ALA A 338 -5.52 -10.96 -1.51
N SER A 339 -6.63 -10.50 -2.06
CA SER A 339 -7.24 -9.22 -1.65
C SER A 339 -7.59 -9.27 -0.15
N PRO A 340 -7.30 -8.21 0.62
CA PRO A 340 -7.70 -8.14 2.03
C PRO A 340 -9.20 -7.85 2.23
N ILE A 341 -9.93 -7.58 1.14
CA ILE A 341 -11.35 -7.24 1.19
C ILE A 341 -12.17 -8.53 1.21
N THR A 342 -13.11 -8.63 2.14
CA THR A 342 -14.09 -9.71 2.20
C THR A 342 -15.48 -9.12 2.06
N MET A 343 -16.29 -9.63 1.12
CA MET A 343 -17.66 -9.22 0.89
C MET A 343 -18.58 -10.42 0.99
N SER A 344 -19.66 -10.31 1.76
CA SER A 344 -20.56 -11.42 2.07
C SER A 344 -21.36 -11.91 0.85
N GLU A 345 -21.80 -10.99 -0.01
CA GLU A 345 -22.70 -11.29 -1.14
C GLU A 345 -21.95 -11.38 -2.48
N THR A 346 -20.86 -10.63 -2.62
CA THR A 346 -20.09 -10.54 -3.87
C THR A 346 -18.60 -10.77 -3.56
N PRO A 347 -18.19 -11.99 -3.20
CA PRO A 347 -16.80 -12.28 -2.79
C PRO A 347 -15.81 -11.98 -3.93
N MET A 348 -14.55 -11.76 -3.55
CA MET A 348 -13.46 -11.57 -4.51
C MET A 348 -13.36 -12.75 -5.47
N SER A 349 -13.07 -12.47 -6.73
CA SER A 349 -12.97 -13.46 -7.79
C SER A 349 -11.54 -13.54 -8.33
N TYR A 350 -10.94 -14.73 -8.28
CA TYR A 350 -9.60 -14.99 -8.79
C TYR A 350 -9.72 -15.93 -10.01
N ARG A 351 -9.64 -15.39 -11.23
CA ARG A 351 -10.04 -16.07 -12.47
C ARG A 351 -8.89 -16.37 -13.41
N ALA A 352 -7.87 -15.52 -13.41
CA ALA A 352 -6.78 -15.60 -14.36
C ALA A 352 -5.45 -15.21 -13.72
N ALA A 353 -4.40 -15.96 -14.04
CA ALA A 353 -3.02 -15.57 -13.76
C ALA A 353 -2.66 -14.27 -14.50
N PRO A 354 -1.59 -13.57 -14.08
CA PRO A 354 -1.06 -12.44 -14.83
C PRO A 354 -0.82 -12.80 -16.30
N PRO A 355 -1.13 -11.90 -17.26
CA PRO A 355 -1.00 -12.22 -18.68
C PRO A 355 0.45 -12.51 -19.07
N THR A 356 0.66 -13.55 -19.83
CA THR A 356 1.93 -13.79 -20.55
C THR A 356 2.06 -12.79 -21.69
N HIS A 357 3.29 -12.54 -22.12
CA HIS A 357 3.56 -11.56 -23.21
C HIS A 357 3.42 -12.22 -24.56
#